data_4c3913e2a3454b70024c5ed350dd75a5
#
_entry.id   4c3913e2a3454b70024c5ed350dd75a5
#
_cell.length_a   1.000
_cell.length_b   1.000
_cell.length_c   1.000
_cell.angle_alpha   90.00
_cell.angle_beta   90.00
_cell.angle_gamma   90.00
#
_symmetry.space_group_name_H-M   'P 1'
#
loop_
_entity.id
_entity.type
_entity.pdbx_description
1 polymer ?
#
loop_
_entity_poly.entity_id
_entity_poly.type
_entity_poly.pdbx_seq_one_letter_code
_entity_poly.pdbx_strand_id
1 'polypeptide(L)'
;MTFRTTARMAAAGLTLALSAVAMPSIAQVTVGGAPMYPTKDIIDNAVNSKDHTTLVAAVKAAGLVDTLKGPGPFTVFAPTNEAFAALPAGTVDTLLKPENKATLTKVLTYHVVPGKWDAAAISKMIADGNGSAKIKTVEGGTLTAKASGGKVMLTDEKGGTATVTTADVYQSNGVIHVVDKVLLPK
;
A
#
# COMPACT_ATOMS: atom_id res chain seq x y z
N MET A 1 -54.64 -3.18 69.57
CA MET A 1 -54.02 -2.08 68.76
C MET A 1 -53.00 -2.72 67.88
N THR A 2 -53.36 -2.84 66.59
CA THR A 2 -52.62 -3.54 65.56
C THR A 2 -51.83 -2.54 64.73
N PHE A 3 -50.51 -2.65 64.75
CA PHE A 3 -49.68 -1.93 63.77
C PHE A 3 -49.21 -2.90 62.69
N ARG A 4 -49.69 -2.69 61.46
CA ARG A 4 -49.25 -3.37 60.24
C ARG A 4 -48.06 -2.61 59.68
N THR A 5 -46.90 -3.27 59.63
CA THR A 5 -45.73 -2.76 58.94
C THR A 5 -45.66 -3.40 57.55
N THR A 6 -45.87 -2.60 56.51
CA THR A 6 -45.70 -2.99 55.14
C THR A 6 -44.26 -2.85 54.72
N ALA A 7 -43.61 -3.97 54.44
CA ALA A 7 -42.28 -3.99 53.84
C ALA A 7 -42.38 -3.72 52.33
N ARG A 8 -41.74 -2.63 51.84
CA ARG A 8 -41.54 -2.35 50.43
C ARG A 8 -40.23 -3.04 49.98
N MET A 9 -40.37 -4.03 49.13
CA MET A 9 -39.26 -4.60 48.38
C MET A 9 -38.87 -3.61 47.29
N ALA A 10 -37.65 -3.07 47.35
CA ALA A 10 -37.03 -2.35 46.26
C ALA A 10 -36.30 -3.36 45.33
N ALA A 11 -36.81 -3.54 44.14
CA ALA A 11 -36.11 -4.29 43.08
C ALA A 11 -34.99 -3.41 42.52
N ALA A 12 -33.76 -3.77 42.82
CA ALA A 12 -32.60 -3.16 42.21
C ALA A 12 -32.44 -3.74 40.79
N GLY A 13 -32.84 -2.97 39.77
CA GLY A 13 -32.59 -3.28 38.38
C GLY A 13 -31.09 -3.10 38.06
N LEU A 14 -30.40 -4.20 37.84
CA LEU A 14 -29.03 -4.20 37.38
C LEU A 14 -29.03 -3.86 35.86
N THR A 15 -28.84 -2.59 35.53
CA THR A 15 -28.64 -2.16 34.15
C THR A 15 -27.23 -2.54 33.75
N LEU A 16 -27.13 -3.60 32.96
CA LEU A 16 -25.90 -4.00 32.29
C LEU A 16 -25.60 -2.94 31.21
N ALA A 17 -24.73 -1.98 31.54
CA ALA A 17 -24.20 -1.04 30.54
C ALA A 17 -23.28 -1.81 29.60
N LEU A 18 -23.79 -2.09 28.41
CA LEU A 18 -22.96 -2.61 27.29
C LEU A 18 -22.04 -1.48 26.87
N SER A 19 -20.83 -1.45 27.40
CA SER A 19 -19.77 -0.57 26.93
C SER A 19 -19.41 -1.04 25.53
N ALA A 20 -19.92 -0.36 24.51
CA ALA A 20 -19.44 -0.51 23.14
C ALA A 20 -17.98 -0.06 23.12
N VAL A 21 -17.07 -1.01 23.10
CA VAL A 21 -15.67 -0.74 22.81
C VAL A 21 -15.63 -0.22 21.37
N ALA A 22 -15.49 1.09 21.22
CA ALA A 22 -15.23 1.70 19.95
C ALA A 22 -13.88 1.17 19.47
N MET A 23 -13.92 0.20 18.54
CA MET A 23 -12.71 -0.20 17.83
C MET A 23 -12.17 1.03 17.11
N PRO A 24 -10.85 1.30 17.18
CA PRO A 24 -10.28 2.40 16.42
C PRO A 24 -10.62 2.17 14.95
N SER A 25 -11.41 3.05 14.37
CA SER A 25 -11.66 3.09 12.95
C SER A 25 -10.32 3.37 12.29
N ILE A 26 -9.69 2.35 11.72
CA ILE A 26 -8.54 2.56 10.84
C ILE A 26 -9.06 3.43 9.72
N ALA A 27 -8.57 4.68 9.66
CA ALA A 27 -9.01 5.62 8.66
C ALA A 27 -8.86 4.98 7.27
N GLN A 28 -9.99 4.80 6.61
CA GLN A 28 -10.04 4.17 5.29
C GLN A 28 -9.38 5.11 4.28
N VAL A 29 -8.23 4.71 3.76
CA VAL A 29 -7.53 5.49 2.75
C VAL A 29 -8.24 5.32 1.41
N THR A 30 -8.50 6.43 0.74
CA THR A 30 -9.07 6.45 -0.60
C THR A 30 -7.96 6.68 -1.62
N VAL A 31 -7.88 5.84 -2.63
CA VAL A 31 -6.91 5.96 -3.73
C VAL A 31 -7.65 5.83 -5.07
N GLY A 32 -7.46 6.80 -5.95
CA GLY A 32 -8.14 6.83 -7.25
C GLY A 32 -9.66 6.85 -7.15
N GLY A 33 -10.20 7.50 -6.10
CA GLY A 33 -11.64 7.58 -5.86
C GLY A 33 -12.28 6.30 -5.30
N ALA A 34 -11.48 5.26 -5.03
CA ALA A 34 -11.95 4.01 -4.45
C ALA A 34 -11.43 3.82 -3.02
N PRO A 35 -12.28 3.38 -2.10
CA PRO A 35 -11.85 3.04 -0.75
C PRO A 35 -10.95 1.80 -0.76
N MET A 36 -9.83 1.87 -0.04
CA MET A 36 -8.90 0.76 0.15
C MET A 36 -9.22 0.03 1.45
N TYR A 37 -9.41 -1.27 1.36
CA TYR A 37 -9.79 -2.09 2.49
C TYR A 37 -8.59 -2.89 3.00
N PRO A 38 -8.19 -2.75 4.29
CA PRO A 38 -7.10 -3.54 4.87
C PRO A 38 -7.38 -5.06 4.90
N THR A 39 -8.62 -5.46 4.70
CA THR A 39 -9.05 -6.86 4.63
C THR A 39 -8.92 -7.48 3.26
N LYS A 40 -8.69 -6.67 2.21
CA LYS A 40 -8.48 -7.12 0.84
C LYS A 40 -6.99 -7.15 0.51
N ASP A 41 -6.60 -8.00 -0.43
CA ASP A 41 -5.23 -8.04 -0.91
C ASP A 41 -4.89 -6.85 -1.84
N ILE A 42 -3.62 -6.76 -2.19
CA ILE A 42 -3.08 -5.68 -3.04
C ILE A 42 -3.81 -5.60 -4.37
N ILE A 43 -4.09 -6.73 -5.00
CA ILE A 43 -4.73 -6.77 -6.32
C ILE A 43 -6.22 -6.42 -6.23
N ASP A 44 -6.94 -6.96 -5.24
CA ASP A 44 -8.38 -6.72 -5.06
C ASP A 44 -8.69 -5.27 -4.73
N ASN A 45 -7.77 -4.56 -4.11
CA ASN A 45 -7.87 -3.12 -3.91
C ASN A 45 -7.44 -2.32 -5.15
N ALA A 46 -6.33 -2.69 -5.77
CA ALA A 46 -5.79 -1.96 -6.91
C ALA A 46 -6.76 -1.95 -8.11
N VAL A 47 -7.50 -3.03 -8.36
CA VAL A 47 -8.46 -3.12 -9.47
C VAL A 47 -9.61 -2.12 -9.34
N ASN A 48 -9.91 -1.66 -8.14
CA ASN A 48 -10.94 -0.67 -7.88
C ASN A 48 -10.43 0.79 -8.02
N SER A 49 -9.12 0.99 -8.03
CA SER A 49 -8.51 2.31 -8.16
C SER A 49 -8.47 2.76 -9.61
N LYS A 50 -9.11 3.89 -9.89
CA LYS A 50 -9.08 4.50 -11.23
C LYS A 50 -7.69 5.01 -11.63
N ASP A 51 -6.85 5.30 -10.66
CA ASP A 51 -5.49 5.82 -10.87
C ASP A 51 -4.46 4.72 -11.18
N HIS A 52 -4.84 3.44 -11.04
CA HIS A 52 -3.94 2.29 -11.19
C HIS A 52 -4.40 1.29 -12.26
N THR A 53 -5.24 1.71 -13.20
CA THR A 53 -5.74 0.83 -14.28
C THR A 53 -4.62 0.30 -15.16
N THR A 54 -3.64 1.13 -15.50
CA THR A 54 -2.46 0.73 -16.29
C THR A 54 -1.58 -0.24 -15.52
N LEU A 55 -1.36 -0.01 -14.22
CA LEU A 55 -0.61 -0.92 -13.35
C LEU A 55 -1.27 -2.30 -13.29
N VAL A 56 -2.58 -2.34 -13.10
CA VAL A 56 -3.34 -3.61 -13.04
C VAL A 56 -3.26 -4.35 -14.37
N ALA A 57 -3.39 -3.64 -15.50
CA ALA A 57 -3.21 -4.23 -16.83
C ALA A 57 -1.80 -4.81 -17.00
N ALA A 58 -0.78 -4.08 -16.56
CA ALA A 58 0.61 -4.52 -16.59
C ALA A 58 0.87 -5.77 -15.75
N VAL A 59 0.33 -5.80 -14.53
CA VAL A 59 0.44 -6.95 -13.61
C VAL A 59 -0.23 -8.19 -14.20
N LYS A 60 -1.40 -8.03 -14.84
CA LYS A 60 -2.09 -9.13 -15.54
C LYS A 60 -1.29 -9.62 -16.74
N ALA A 61 -0.78 -8.71 -17.58
CA ALA A 61 0.03 -9.05 -18.75
C ALA A 61 1.33 -9.77 -18.35
N ALA A 62 1.95 -9.37 -17.25
CA ALA A 62 3.15 -10.01 -16.72
C ALA A 62 2.86 -11.38 -16.04
N GLY A 63 1.60 -11.68 -15.70
CA GLY A 63 1.22 -12.89 -14.98
C GLY A 63 1.61 -12.87 -13.49
N LEU A 64 1.73 -11.67 -12.91
CA LEU A 64 2.13 -11.49 -11.50
C LEU A 64 0.95 -11.40 -10.52
N VAL A 65 -0.28 -11.57 -11.00
CA VAL A 65 -1.48 -11.49 -10.17
C VAL A 65 -1.40 -12.46 -9.00
N ASP A 66 -1.13 -13.73 -9.28
CA ASP A 66 -1.05 -14.78 -8.25
C ASP A 66 0.12 -14.55 -7.29
N THR A 67 1.23 -14.02 -7.78
CA THR A 67 2.38 -13.65 -6.96
C THR A 67 2.02 -12.55 -5.96
N LEU A 68 1.32 -11.52 -6.41
CA LEU A 68 0.91 -10.40 -5.56
C LEU A 68 -0.32 -10.68 -4.70
N LYS A 69 -1.07 -11.72 -5.01
CA LYS A 69 -2.13 -12.30 -4.15
C LYS A 69 -1.60 -13.29 -3.12
N GLY A 70 -0.36 -13.71 -3.27
CA GLY A 70 0.29 -14.66 -2.38
C GLY A 70 0.40 -14.17 -0.94
N PRO A 71 0.75 -15.08 -0.01
CA PRO A 71 0.92 -14.76 1.40
C PRO A 71 2.18 -13.91 1.58
N GLY A 72 2.02 -12.57 1.51
CA GLY A 72 3.09 -11.61 1.77
C GLY A 72 3.71 -11.78 3.16
N PRO A 73 4.32 -10.78 3.75
CA PRO A 73 4.07 -9.36 3.42
C PRO A 73 4.88 -8.84 2.23
N PHE A 74 4.21 -7.99 1.43
CA PHE A 74 4.85 -7.25 0.33
C PHE A 74 4.65 -5.75 0.51
N THR A 75 5.63 -4.97 0.07
CA THR A 75 5.47 -3.53 -0.11
C THR A 75 5.51 -3.24 -1.59
N VAL A 76 4.48 -2.58 -2.10
CA VAL A 76 4.35 -2.26 -3.52
C VAL A 76 4.39 -0.75 -3.69
N PHE A 77 5.34 -0.27 -4.48
CA PHE A 77 5.37 1.12 -4.93
C PHE A 77 4.55 1.22 -6.22
N ALA A 78 3.29 1.65 -6.07
CA ALA A 78 2.31 1.65 -7.16
C ALA A 78 2.37 2.96 -7.94
N PRO A 79 2.89 2.95 -9.18
CA PRO A 79 2.84 4.14 -10.03
C PRO A 79 1.42 4.36 -10.55
N THR A 80 1.01 5.63 -10.60
CA THR A 80 -0.29 6.04 -11.14
C THR A 80 -0.32 5.95 -12.66
N ASN A 81 -1.52 6.04 -13.26
CA ASN A 81 -1.66 6.14 -14.72
C ASN A 81 -0.85 7.30 -15.29
N GLU A 82 -0.81 8.43 -14.58
CA GLU A 82 -0.02 9.61 -14.92
C GLU A 82 1.48 9.31 -14.90
N ALA A 83 1.94 8.49 -13.93
CA ALA A 83 3.32 8.04 -13.87
C ALA A 83 3.71 7.23 -15.11
N PHE A 84 2.84 6.37 -15.59
CA PHE A 84 3.05 5.64 -16.84
C PHE A 84 3.00 6.57 -18.07
N ALA A 85 2.09 7.55 -18.07
CA ALA A 85 1.99 8.54 -19.15
C ALA A 85 3.24 9.45 -19.24
N ALA A 86 3.96 9.62 -18.14
CA ALA A 86 5.21 10.38 -18.10
C ALA A 86 6.41 9.64 -18.75
N LEU A 87 6.27 8.34 -19.02
CA LEU A 87 7.25 7.61 -19.80
C LEU A 87 7.28 8.08 -21.26
N PRO A 88 8.40 7.90 -21.99
CA PRO A 88 8.45 8.21 -23.41
C PRO A 88 7.31 7.55 -24.16
N ALA A 89 6.77 8.25 -25.17
CA ALA A 89 5.64 7.77 -25.96
C ALA A 89 5.90 6.37 -26.54
N GLY A 90 4.92 5.48 -26.39
CA GLY A 90 5.01 4.08 -26.83
C GLY A 90 5.76 3.14 -25.88
N THR A 91 6.38 3.62 -24.82
CA THR A 91 7.08 2.75 -23.85
C THR A 91 6.13 1.81 -23.15
N VAL A 92 4.98 2.31 -22.70
CA VAL A 92 3.95 1.51 -22.00
C VAL A 92 3.39 0.44 -22.96
N ASP A 93 3.01 0.85 -24.17
CA ASP A 93 2.48 -0.06 -25.18
C ASP A 93 3.51 -1.14 -25.56
N THR A 94 4.78 -0.75 -25.65
CA THR A 94 5.88 -1.68 -25.90
C THR A 94 6.05 -2.66 -24.75
N LEU A 95 6.01 -2.20 -23.50
CA LEU A 95 6.12 -3.06 -22.31
C LEU A 95 4.95 -4.03 -22.17
N LEU A 96 3.75 -3.63 -22.57
CA LEU A 96 2.55 -4.47 -22.51
C LEU A 96 2.50 -5.56 -23.59
N LYS A 97 3.37 -5.50 -24.58
CA LYS A 97 3.45 -6.54 -25.62
C LYS A 97 3.92 -7.87 -25.05
N PRO A 98 3.36 -9.00 -25.52
CA PRO A 98 3.75 -10.33 -25.03
C PRO A 98 5.24 -10.63 -25.20
N GLU A 99 5.87 -10.11 -26.23
CA GLU A 99 7.31 -10.23 -26.51
C GLU A 99 8.19 -9.56 -25.47
N ASN A 100 7.66 -8.53 -24.77
CA ASN A 100 8.36 -7.78 -23.73
C ASN A 100 7.93 -8.16 -22.32
N LYS A 101 7.21 -9.27 -22.17
CA LYS A 101 6.72 -9.74 -20.87
C LYS A 101 7.85 -9.87 -19.82
N ALA A 102 9.01 -10.34 -20.21
CA ALA A 102 10.16 -10.47 -19.31
C ALA A 102 10.63 -9.10 -18.77
N THR A 103 10.70 -8.09 -19.65
CA THR A 103 11.05 -6.72 -19.28
C THR A 103 9.98 -6.10 -18.38
N LEU A 104 8.70 -6.31 -18.73
CA LEU A 104 7.58 -5.85 -17.91
C LEU A 104 7.61 -6.48 -16.52
N THR A 105 7.84 -7.78 -16.44
CA THR A 105 7.98 -8.50 -15.16
C THR A 105 9.14 -7.93 -14.35
N LYS A 106 10.27 -7.66 -14.98
CA LYS A 106 11.44 -7.05 -14.33
C LYS A 106 11.10 -5.67 -13.74
N VAL A 107 10.44 -4.81 -14.51
CA VAL A 107 9.99 -3.48 -14.03
C VAL A 107 9.01 -3.61 -12.88
N LEU A 108 8.01 -4.49 -12.98
CA LEU A 108 6.99 -4.65 -11.93
C LEU A 108 7.58 -5.23 -10.64
N THR A 109 8.44 -6.24 -10.73
CA THR A 109 9.11 -6.81 -9.55
C THR A 109 10.13 -5.86 -8.94
N TYR A 110 10.64 -4.91 -9.72
CA TYR A 110 11.46 -3.81 -9.21
C TYR A 110 10.66 -2.84 -8.32
N HIS A 111 9.34 -2.72 -8.52
CA HIS A 111 8.44 -1.95 -7.67
C HIS A 111 7.95 -2.71 -6.43
N VAL A 112 8.26 -3.99 -6.33
CA VAL A 112 7.86 -4.84 -5.21
C VAL A 112 9.05 -5.09 -4.29
N VAL A 113 8.85 -4.84 -3.02
CA VAL A 113 9.86 -5.08 -1.97
C VAL A 113 9.33 -6.16 -1.03
N PRO A 114 10.14 -7.18 -0.71
CA PRO A 114 9.74 -8.18 0.28
C PRO A 114 9.71 -7.56 1.67
N GLY A 115 8.68 -7.87 2.43
CA GLY A 115 8.46 -7.32 3.77
C GLY A 115 7.43 -6.19 3.80
N LYS A 116 6.99 -5.86 4.99
CA LYS A 116 6.05 -4.77 5.25
C LYS A 116 6.82 -3.52 5.67
N TRP A 117 6.98 -2.59 4.75
CA TRP A 117 7.69 -1.33 4.96
C TRP A 117 6.69 -0.18 4.89
N ASP A 118 6.20 0.28 6.03
CA ASP A 118 5.40 1.49 6.12
C ASP A 118 6.29 2.74 6.07
N ALA A 119 5.67 3.91 5.95
CA ALA A 119 6.40 5.18 5.88
C ALA A 119 7.26 5.43 7.13
N ALA A 120 6.82 4.98 8.30
CA ALA A 120 7.57 5.10 9.54
C ALA A 120 8.83 4.23 9.51
N ALA A 121 8.74 2.97 9.06
CA ALA A 121 9.87 2.07 8.91
C ALA A 121 10.88 2.59 7.89
N ILE A 122 10.40 3.07 6.73
CA ILE A 122 11.24 3.66 5.69
C ILE A 122 11.93 4.93 6.21
N SER A 123 11.21 5.80 6.91
CA SER A 123 11.77 7.03 7.48
C SER A 123 12.83 6.74 8.54
N LYS A 124 12.62 5.71 9.36
CA LYS A 124 13.62 5.26 10.34
C LYS A 124 14.87 4.75 9.64
N MET A 125 14.74 3.92 8.61
CA MET A 125 15.88 3.45 7.81
C MET A 125 16.65 4.61 7.18
N ILE A 126 15.95 5.65 6.70
CA ILE A 126 16.58 6.84 6.14
C ILE A 126 17.37 7.59 7.21
N ALA A 127 16.82 7.74 8.42
CA ALA A 127 17.51 8.38 9.53
C ALA A 127 18.74 7.58 9.97
N ASP A 128 18.62 6.27 10.12
CA ASP A 128 19.71 5.36 10.49
C ASP A 128 20.82 5.33 9.40
N GLY A 129 20.43 5.55 8.14
CA GLY A 129 21.32 5.58 6.97
C GLY A 129 21.85 6.98 6.60
N ASN A 130 21.91 7.92 7.55
CA ASN A 130 22.40 9.29 7.34
C ASN A 130 21.72 10.03 6.19
N GLY A 131 20.37 9.92 6.11
CA GLY A 131 19.55 10.62 5.13
C GLY A 131 19.23 9.83 3.87
N SER A 132 19.65 8.55 3.77
CA SER A 132 19.29 7.65 2.68
C SER A 132 19.21 6.21 3.14
N ALA A 133 18.25 5.46 2.61
CA ALA A 133 18.11 4.03 2.85
C ALA A 133 18.15 3.25 1.54
N LYS A 134 18.86 2.13 1.53
CA LYS A 134 18.87 1.20 0.40
C LYS A 134 17.87 0.08 0.64
N ILE A 135 16.92 -0.08 -0.25
CA ILE A 135 15.86 -1.07 -0.17
C ILE A 135 16.04 -2.06 -1.34
N LYS A 136 16.19 -3.34 -1.03
CA LYS A 136 16.25 -4.37 -2.06
C LYS A 136 14.86 -4.73 -2.56
N THR A 137 14.73 -4.85 -3.87
CA THR A 137 13.49 -5.25 -4.55
C THR A 137 13.44 -6.75 -4.78
N VAL A 138 12.26 -7.28 -5.10
CA VAL A 138 12.06 -8.70 -5.46
C VAL A 138 12.84 -9.07 -6.73
N GLU A 139 13.01 -8.12 -7.63
CA GLU A 139 13.83 -8.30 -8.86
C GLU A 139 15.32 -8.50 -8.53
N GLY A 140 15.77 -8.01 -7.37
CA GLY A 140 17.17 -8.07 -6.95
C GLY A 140 17.91 -6.73 -7.05
N GLY A 141 17.30 -5.74 -7.68
CA GLY A 141 17.82 -4.39 -7.76
C GLY A 141 17.68 -3.62 -6.45
N THR A 142 18.15 -2.39 -6.44
CA THR A 142 18.15 -1.55 -5.24
C THR A 142 17.47 -0.22 -5.50
N LEU A 143 16.51 0.10 -4.66
CA LEU A 143 15.92 1.45 -4.56
C LEU A 143 16.63 2.23 -3.46
N THR A 144 16.91 3.48 -3.70
CA THR A 144 17.43 4.39 -2.67
C THR A 144 16.32 5.31 -2.21
N ALA A 145 15.87 5.14 -0.97
CA ALA A 145 14.89 6.01 -0.34
C ALA A 145 15.58 7.19 0.35
N LYS A 146 15.01 8.38 0.19
CA LYS A 146 15.43 9.62 0.85
C LYS A 146 14.22 10.37 1.37
N ALA A 147 14.37 11.10 2.46
CA ALA A 147 13.35 12.01 2.95
C ALA A 147 13.63 13.42 2.42
N SER A 148 12.61 14.03 1.83
CA SER A 148 12.69 15.42 1.35
C SER A 148 11.35 16.11 1.56
N GLY A 149 11.34 17.21 2.30
CA GLY A 149 10.13 18.00 2.55
C GLY A 149 8.98 17.22 3.22
N GLY A 150 9.30 16.25 4.09
CA GLY A 150 8.30 15.41 4.76
C GLY A 150 7.71 14.29 3.88
N LYS A 151 8.24 14.10 2.67
CA LYS A 151 7.86 13.02 1.75
C LYS A 151 9.02 12.05 1.55
N VAL A 152 8.69 10.80 1.26
CA VAL A 152 9.67 9.80 0.85
C VAL A 152 9.86 9.91 -0.66
N MET A 153 11.11 10.01 -1.08
CA MET A 153 11.52 9.96 -2.48
C MET A 153 12.30 8.68 -2.72
N LEU A 154 12.02 8.02 -3.82
CA LEU A 154 12.69 6.81 -4.25
C LEU A 154 13.53 7.10 -5.48
N THR A 155 14.78 6.75 -5.45
CA THR A 155 15.68 6.87 -6.60
C THR A 155 16.01 5.48 -7.12
N ASP A 156 15.81 5.27 -8.41
CA ASP A 156 16.14 4.02 -9.08
C ASP A 156 17.64 3.96 -9.49
N GLU A 157 18.06 2.83 -10.03
CA GLU A 157 19.45 2.62 -10.44
C GLU A 157 19.85 3.39 -11.70
N LYS A 158 18.88 3.93 -12.43
CA LYS A 158 19.10 4.83 -13.60
C LYS A 158 19.16 6.31 -13.21
N GLY A 159 18.94 6.63 -11.93
CA GLY A 159 18.92 7.99 -11.42
C GLY A 159 17.54 8.66 -11.51
N GLY A 160 16.51 7.93 -11.95
CA GLY A 160 15.13 8.39 -11.90
C GLY A 160 14.65 8.52 -10.45
N THR A 161 13.86 9.55 -10.18
CA THR A 161 13.31 9.77 -8.84
C THR A 161 11.79 9.81 -8.88
N ALA A 162 11.16 9.02 -8.03
CA ALA A 162 9.72 9.01 -7.80
C ALA A 162 9.43 9.51 -6.38
N THR A 163 8.33 10.25 -6.23
CA THR A 163 7.88 10.75 -4.93
C THR A 163 6.68 9.92 -4.47
N VAL A 164 6.69 9.52 -3.22
CA VAL A 164 5.52 8.89 -2.60
C VAL A 164 4.47 9.96 -2.34
N THR A 165 3.34 9.85 -3.04
CA THR A 165 2.22 10.82 -2.95
C THR A 165 1.21 10.40 -1.89
N THR A 166 0.96 9.08 -1.77
CA THR A 166 0.11 8.49 -0.73
C THR A 166 0.86 7.29 -0.14
N ALA A 167 1.11 7.34 1.14
CA ALA A 167 1.80 6.28 1.87
C ALA A 167 0.82 5.47 2.72
N ASP A 168 1.29 4.32 3.21
CA ASP A 168 0.61 3.51 4.23
C ASP A 168 -0.81 3.05 3.85
N VAL A 169 -0.99 2.69 2.59
CA VAL A 169 -2.22 2.03 2.14
C VAL A 169 -2.14 0.55 2.50
N TYR A 170 -2.66 0.21 3.67
CA TYR A 170 -2.57 -1.15 4.21
C TYR A 170 -3.49 -2.13 3.49
N GLN A 171 -2.96 -3.33 3.27
CA GLN A 171 -3.64 -4.46 2.63
C GLN A 171 -3.51 -5.70 3.53
N SER A 172 -4.30 -6.73 3.27
CA SER A 172 -4.22 -7.98 4.02
C SER A 172 -2.86 -8.69 3.88
N ASN A 173 -2.22 -8.55 2.73
CA ASN A 173 -0.94 -9.18 2.40
C ASN A 173 0.21 -8.18 2.18
N GLY A 174 0.05 -6.91 2.56
CA GLY A 174 1.14 -5.94 2.43
C GLY A 174 0.74 -4.48 2.60
N VAL A 175 1.55 -3.61 2.04
CA VAL A 175 1.36 -2.15 2.03
C VAL A 175 1.59 -1.62 0.63
N ILE A 176 0.77 -0.68 0.21
CA ILE A 176 0.96 0.06 -1.05
C ILE A 176 1.41 1.49 -0.72
N HIS A 177 2.41 1.96 -1.44
CA HIS A 177 2.80 3.37 -1.50
C HIS A 177 2.60 3.86 -2.92
N VAL A 178 1.75 4.86 -3.09
CA VAL A 178 1.48 5.45 -4.41
C VAL A 178 2.63 6.38 -4.78
N VAL A 179 3.18 6.22 -5.97
CA VAL A 179 4.29 7.02 -6.50
C VAL A 179 3.90 7.73 -7.79
N ASP A 180 4.51 8.90 -8.01
CA ASP A 180 4.22 9.78 -9.13
C ASP A 180 5.03 9.46 -10.41
N LYS A 181 5.96 8.50 -10.34
CA LYS A 181 6.78 8.08 -11.47
C LYS A 181 7.05 6.58 -11.44
N VAL A 182 7.24 6.01 -12.61
CA VAL A 182 7.69 4.62 -12.77
C VAL A 182 9.19 4.54 -12.51
N LEU A 183 9.58 3.58 -11.68
CA LEU A 183 10.98 3.28 -11.39
C LEU A 183 11.50 2.23 -12.38
N LEU A 184 12.68 2.43 -12.91
CA LEU A 184 13.25 1.58 -13.94
C LEU A 184 14.52 0.89 -13.42
N PRO A 185 14.58 -0.45 -13.47
CA PRO A 185 15.81 -1.18 -13.19
C PRO A 185 16.85 -0.95 -14.29
N LYS A 186 18.11 -1.23 -13.98
CA LYS A 186 19.20 -1.26 -14.99
C LYS A 186 19.01 -2.34 -16.03
#